data_d4562f01c4e946ec56732b63e8dc781c
#
_entry.id   d4562f01c4e946ec56732b63e8dc781c
#
_cell.length_a   1.000
_cell.length_b   1.000
_cell.length_c   1.000
_cell.angle_alpha   90.00
_cell.angle_beta   90.00
_cell.angle_gamma   90.00
#
_symmetry.space_group_name_H-M   'P 1'
#
loop_
_entity.id
_entity.type
_entity.pdbx_description
1 polymer ?
#
loop_
_entity_poly.entity_id
_entity_poly.type
_entity_poly.pdbx_seq_one_letter_code
_entity_poly.pdbx_strand_id
1 'polypeptide(L)'
;MILDPIRKKYVRLTPEEWVRQNFIRYLINEGGYPPGLIGVEVKSRFSNLNRRVDILIHDRTGAPVMIVECKSPEITLNDKVFDQIVCYNLGFRVPYLIVTNGLVHYACRIDIENNKYEFLHV
;
A
#
# COMPACT_ATOMS: atom_id res chain seq x y z
N MET A 1 -16.48 -12.29 -8.71
CA MET A 1 -16.24 -10.85 -8.47
C MET A 1 -16.43 -10.52 -6.99
N ILE A 2 -15.75 -9.53 -6.50
CA ILE A 2 -15.85 -9.07 -5.12
C ILE A 2 -16.16 -7.58 -5.11
N LEU A 3 -16.99 -7.13 -4.15
CA LEU A 3 -17.30 -5.71 -3.99
C LEU A 3 -16.15 -5.00 -3.30
N ASP A 4 -15.62 -3.96 -3.96
CA ASP A 4 -14.62 -3.07 -3.37
C ASP A 4 -15.35 -1.94 -2.63
N PRO A 5 -15.22 -1.84 -1.29
CA PRO A 5 -15.96 -0.84 -0.52
C PRO A 5 -15.43 0.58 -0.73
N ILE A 6 -14.21 0.74 -1.22
CA ILE A 6 -13.61 2.06 -1.46
C ILE A 6 -13.99 2.55 -2.86
N ARG A 7 -13.74 1.73 -3.89
CA ARG A 7 -14.10 2.06 -5.27
C ARG A 7 -15.61 1.95 -5.54
N LYS A 8 -16.35 1.31 -4.63
CA LYS A 8 -17.81 1.11 -4.68
C LYS A 8 -18.26 0.43 -5.97
N LYS A 9 -17.51 -0.59 -6.37
CA LYS A 9 -17.82 -1.39 -7.56
C LYS A 9 -17.34 -2.82 -7.37
N TYR A 10 -17.91 -3.72 -8.17
CA TYR A 10 -17.43 -5.10 -8.22
C TYR A 10 -16.16 -5.18 -9.07
N VAL A 11 -15.17 -5.89 -8.56
CA VAL A 11 -13.90 -6.08 -9.27
C VAL A 11 -13.63 -7.58 -9.40
N ARG A 12 -12.82 -7.94 -10.40
CA ARG A 12 -12.43 -9.32 -10.63
C ARG A 12 -11.58 -9.81 -9.45
N LEU A 13 -11.92 -10.99 -8.93
CA LEU A 13 -11.18 -11.57 -7.81
C LEU A 13 -9.97 -12.34 -8.33
N THR A 14 -8.85 -11.64 -8.50
CA THR A 14 -7.53 -12.24 -8.75
C THR A 14 -6.84 -12.51 -7.40
N PRO A 15 -5.76 -13.33 -7.37
CA PRO A 15 -5.01 -13.53 -6.14
C PRO A 15 -4.50 -12.24 -5.52
N GLU A 16 -4.01 -11.31 -6.32
CA GLU A 16 -3.56 -10.01 -5.83
C GLU A 16 -4.72 -9.15 -5.32
N GLU A 17 -5.86 -9.15 -6.04
CA GLU A 17 -7.05 -8.42 -5.59
C GLU A 17 -7.60 -8.99 -4.29
N TRP A 18 -7.49 -10.30 -4.09
CA TRP A 18 -7.87 -10.93 -2.83
C TRP A 18 -7.05 -10.37 -1.66
N VAL A 19 -5.73 -10.24 -1.84
CA VAL A 19 -4.85 -9.64 -0.84
C VAL A 19 -5.24 -8.18 -0.58
N ARG A 20 -5.44 -7.41 -1.65
CA ARG A 20 -5.84 -6.00 -1.55
C ARG A 20 -7.14 -5.83 -0.78
N GLN A 21 -8.17 -6.60 -1.11
CA GLN A 21 -9.47 -6.49 -0.47
C GLN A 21 -9.41 -6.87 1.01
N ASN A 22 -8.68 -7.92 1.34
CA ASN A 22 -8.52 -8.31 2.74
C ASN A 22 -7.76 -7.24 3.53
N PHE A 23 -6.74 -6.64 2.93
CA PHE A 23 -5.98 -5.60 3.61
C PHE A 23 -6.81 -4.32 3.79
N ILE A 24 -7.63 -3.94 2.81
CA ILE A 24 -8.57 -2.81 2.95
C ILE A 24 -9.49 -3.03 4.14
N ARG A 25 -10.08 -4.22 4.25
CA ARG A 25 -10.97 -4.55 5.37
C ARG A 25 -10.24 -4.52 6.71
N TYR A 26 -9.02 -5.01 6.74
CA TYR A 26 -8.17 -4.94 7.93
C TYR A 26 -7.92 -3.48 8.35
N LEU A 27 -7.58 -2.61 7.41
CA LEU A 27 -7.35 -1.19 7.68
C LEU A 27 -8.58 -0.51 8.28
N ILE A 28 -9.76 -0.80 7.73
CA ILE A 28 -11.01 -0.20 8.18
C ILE A 28 -11.42 -0.77 9.54
N ASN A 29 -11.45 -2.10 9.67
CA ASN A 29 -12.05 -2.78 10.82
C ASN A 29 -11.12 -2.83 12.02
N GLU A 30 -9.83 -3.12 11.80
CA GLU A 30 -8.84 -3.27 12.87
C GLU A 30 -7.99 -2.02 13.04
N GLY A 31 -7.59 -1.39 11.93
CA GLY A 31 -6.76 -0.18 11.97
C GLY A 31 -7.53 1.09 12.28
N GLY A 32 -8.84 1.08 12.13
CA GLY A 32 -9.68 2.24 12.40
C GLY A 32 -9.54 3.37 11.38
N TYR A 33 -8.98 3.10 10.21
CA TYR A 33 -8.85 4.13 9.18
C TYR A 33 -10.20 4.43 8.55
N PRO A 34 -10.61 5.71 8.49
CA PRO A 34 -11.85 6.07 7.80
C PRO A 34 -11.77 5.72 6.31
N PRO A 35 -12.81 5.09 5.73
CA PRO A 35 -12.81 4.77 4.30
C PRO A 35 -12.54 5.95 3.39
N GLY A 36 -12.97 7.15 3.77
CA GLY A 36 -12.77 8.37 2.98
C GLY A 36 -11.31 8.81 2.88
N LEU A 37 -10.41 8.27 3.71
CA LEU A 37 -8.97 8.56 3.66
C LEU A 37 -8.18 7.50 2.90
N ILE A 38 -8.85 6.47 2.39
CA ILE A 38 -8.22 5.36 1.67
C ILE A 38 -8.50 5.52 0.17
N GLY A 39 -7.44 5.52 -0.63
CA GLY A 39 -7.53 5.45 -2.09
C GLY A 39 -7.05 4.10 -2.57
N VAL A 40 -7.64 3.58 -3.63
CA VAL A 40 -7.29 2.28 -4.22
C VAL A 40 -6.97 2.49 -5.70
N GLU A 41 -5.83 1.95 -6.14
CA GLU A 41 -5.36 2.09 -7.52
C GLU A 41 -5.29 3.55 -7.99
N VAL A 42 -4.72 4.42 -7.15
CA VAL A 42 -4.65 5.84 -7.44
C VAL A 42 -3.26 6.25 -7.91
N LYS A 43 -3.22 7.26 -8.78
CA LYS A 43 -1.96 7.93 -9.15
C LYS A 43 -1.63 9.00 -8.12
N SER A 44 -0.37 9.04 -7.69
CA SER A 44 0.09 10.12 -6.81
C SER A 44 0.18 11.43 -7.59
N ARG A 45 -0.45 12.49 -7.05
CA ARG A 45 -0.35 13.84 -7.61
C ARG A 45 1.03 14.48 -7.39
N PHE A 46 1.80 13.94 -6.46
CA PHE A 46 3.08 14.50 -6.05
C PHE A 46 4.27 13.79 -6.70
N SER A 47 3.99 12.95 -7.69
CA SER A 47 5.03 12.18 -8.38
C SER A 47 4.84 12.28 -9.88
N ASN A 48 5.96 12.39 -10.61
CA ASN A 48 5.96 12.29 -12.07
C ASN A 48 5.91 10.86 -12.57
N LEU A 49 5.82 9.89 -11.65
CA LEU A 49 5.77 8.48 -12.00
C LEU A 49 4.41 8.14 -12.57
N ASN A 50 4.41 7.54 -13.77
CA ASN A 50 3.18 7.12 -14.42
C ASN A 50 2.75 5.74 -13.94
N ARG A 51 2.57 5.62 -12.61
CA ARG A 51 2.21 4.36 -11.94
C ARG A 51 1.11 4.59 -10.94
N ARG A 52 0.35 3.52 -10.68
CA ARG A 52 -0.70 3.54 -9.67
C ARG A 52 -0.19 2.90 -8.39
N VAL A 53 -0.67 3.42 -7.28
CA VAL A 53 -0.43 2.88 -5.94
C VAL A 53 -1.60 1.96 -5.60
N ASP A 54 -1.31 0.76 -5.11
CA ASP A 54 -2.36 -0.21 -4.77
C ASP A 54 -3.33 0.34 -3.74
N ILE A 55 -2.80 0.78 -2.61
CA ILE A 55 -3.59 1.43 -1.55
C ILE A 55 -2.79 2.63 -1.08
N LEU A 56 -3.45 3.78 -1.02
CA LEU A 56 -2.85 5.02 -0.52
C LEU A 56 -3.72 5.57 0.61
N ILE A 57 -3.10 5.80 1.76
CA ILE A 57 -3.78 6.34 2.92
C ILE A 57 -3.36 7.80 3.10
N HIS A 58 -4.34 8.67 3.26
CA HIS A 58 -4.16 10.09 3.48
C HIS A 58 -4.45 10.44 4.94
N ASP A 59 -3.85 11.51 5.43
CA ASP A 59 -4.28 12.11 6.69
C ASP A 59 -5.46 13.06 6.44
N ARG A 60 -5.94 13.69 7.51
CA ARG A 60 -7.12 14.56 7.42
C ARG A 60 -6.86 15.86 6.66
N THR A 61 -5.60 16.21 6.42
CA THR A 61 -5.24 17.37 5.58
C THR A 61 -5.21 17.03 4.10
N GLY A 62 -5.36 15.74 3.76
CA GLY A 62 -5.26 15.25 2.39
C GLY A 62 -3.85 14.87 1.97
N ALA A 63 -2.88 14.93 2.89
CA ALA A 63 -1.51 14.54 2.58
C ALA A 63 -1.37 13.01 2.58
N PRO A 64 -0.70 12.41 1.57
CA PRO A 64 -0.45 10.98 1.56
C PRO A 64 0.57 10.62 2.65
N VAL A 65 0.23 9.62 3.48
CA VAL A 65 1.08 9.23 4.62
C VAL A 65 1.55 7.79 4.54
N MET A 66 0.84 6.92 3.84
CA MET A 66 1.18 5.51 3.78
C MET A 66 0.80 4.90 2.44
N ILE A 67 1.71 4.11 1.89
CA ILE A 67 1.46 3.26 0.72
C ILE A 67 1.40 1.82 1.19
N VAL A 68 0.44 1.06 0.68
CA VAL A 68 0.41 -0.41 0.81
C VAL A 68 0.58 -1.01 -0.58
N GLU A 69 1.62 -1.80 -0.75
CA GLU A 69 1.90 -2.54 -1.97
C GLU A 69 1.45 -3.99 -1.77
N CYS A 70 0.52 -4.43 -2.59
CA CYS A 70 -0.06 -5.77 -2.48
C CYS A 70 0.52 -6.68 -3.56
N LYS A 71 0.96 -7.86 -3.14
CA LYS A 71 1.44 -8.90 -4.03
C LYS A 71 0.57 -10.14 -3.87
N SER A 72 0.52 -10.97 -4.89
CA SER A 72 -0.16 -12.27 -4.83
C SER A 72 0.47 -13.14 -3.73
N PRO A 73 -0.31 -14.03 -3.07
CA PRO A 73 0.23 -14.95 -2.06
C PRO A 73 1.36 -15.85 -2.57
N GLU A 74 1.44 -16.04 -3.87
CA GLU A 74 2.47 -16.87 -4.51
C GLU A 74 3.85 -16.19 -4.54
N ILE A 75 3.89 -14.86 -4.37
CA ILE A 75 5.13 -14.10 -4.41
C ILE A 75 5.80 -14.20 -3.05
N THR A 76 7.03 -14.72 -3.02
CA THR A 76 7.82 -14.77 -1.82
C THR A 76 8.42 -13.39 -1.53
N LEU A 77 8.13 -12.87 -0.34
CA LEU A 77 8.71 -11.60 0.12
C LEU A 77 9.99 -11.91 0.90
N ASN A 78 11.11 -11.48 0.35
CA ASN A 78 12.42 -11.55 1.01
C ASN A 78 13.08 -10.18 0.94
N ASP A 79 14.26 -10.05 1.54
CA ASP A 79 14.96 -8.76 1.63
C ASP A 79 15.22 -8.15 0.26
N LYS A 80 15.61 -8.96 -0.72
CA LYS A 80 15.92 -8.49 -2.07
C LYS A 80 14.65 -7.95 -2.76
N VAL A 81 13.56 -8.69 -2.68
CA VAL A 81 12.28 -8.28 -3.26
C VAL A 81 11.79 -7.02 -2.57
N PHE A 82 11.91 -6.98 -1.24
CA PHE A 82 11.49 -5.81 -0.46
C PHE A 82 12.29 -4.57 -0.84
N ASP A 83 13.62 -4.68 -0.96
CA ASP A 83 14.46 -3.57 -1.39
C ASP A 83 14.07 -3.03 -2.76
N GLN A 84 13.74 -3.92 -3.71
CA GLN A 84 13.27 -3.52 -5.03
C GLN A 84 11.95 -2.73 -4.94
N ILE A 85 11.03 -3.17 -4.09
CA ILE A 85 9.74 -2.50 -3.90
C ILE A 85 9.93 -1.14 -3.24
N VAL A 86 10.82 -1.04 -2.24
CA VAL A 86 11.15 0.24 -1.61
C VAL A 86 11.71 1.21 -2.63
N CYS A 87 12.70 0.79 -3.41
CA CYS A 87 13.29 1.64 -4.46
C CYS A 87 12.23 2.11 -5.47
N TYR A 88 11.34 1.20 -5.86
CA TYR A 88 10.25 1.51 -6.77
C TYR A 88 9.31 2.59 -6.22
N ASN A 89 9.12 2.62 -4.91
CA ASN A 89 8.16 3.52 -4.26
C ASN A 89 8.79 4.82 -3.74
N LEU A 90 10.13 4.95 -3.74
CA LEU A 90 10.79 6.16 -3.25
C LEU A 90 10.34 7.42 -3.98
N GLY A 91 10.08 7.32 -5.28
CA GLY A 91 9.63 8.43 -6.10
C GLY A 91 8.26 9.01 -5.70
N PHE A 92 7.46 8.26 -4.95
CA PHE A 92 6.17 8.76 -4.45
C PHE A 92 6.31 9.66 -3.21
N ARG A 93 7.48 9.63 -2.54
CA ARG A 93 7.81 10.48 -1.40
C ARG A 93 6.79 10.40 -0.27
N VAL A 94 6.33 9.19 0.02
CA VAL A 94 5.40 8.90 1.12
C VAL A 94 6.17 8.27 2.28
N PRO A 95 5.98 8.71 3.54
CA PRO A 95 6.86 8.31 4.64
C PRO A 95 6.72 6.87 5.11
N TYR A 96 5.57 6.23 4.90
CA TYR A 96 5.36 4.85 5.35
C TYR A 96 5.01 3.95 4.18
N LEU A 97 5.57 2.75 4.19
CA LEU A 97 5.32 1.72 3.19
C LEU A 97 5.07 0.39 3.87
N ILE A 98 3.97 -0.25 3.49
CA ILE A 98 3.68 -1.63 3.85
C ILE A 98 3.70 -2.46 2.58
N VAL A 99 4.36 -3.61 2.62
CA VAL A 99 4.33 -4.60 1.55
C VAL A 99 3.72 -5.87 2.12
N THR A 100 2.72 -6.41 1.45
CA THR A 100 2.02 -7.61 1.89
C THR A 100 1.72 -8.54 0.74
N ASN A 101 1.81 -9.85 0.99
CA ASN A 101 1.29 -10.88 0.08
C ASN A 101 0.09 -11.64 0.70
N GLY A 102 -0.44 -11.13 1.81
CA GLY A 102 -1.53 -11.76 2.54
C GLY A 102 -1.06 -12.76 3.58
N LEU A 103 0.15 -13.26 3.47
CA LEU A 103 0.73 -14.24 4.41
C LEU A 103 1.83 -13.61 5.25
N VAL A 104 2.60 -12.71 4.65
CA VAL A 104 3.71 -12.01 5.29
C VAL A 104 3.54 -10.52 5.04
N HIS A 105 3.82 -9.72 6.05
CA HIS A 105 3.73 -8.26 5.98
C HIS A 105 5.03 -7.63 6.45
N TYR A 106 5.50 -6.65 5.70
CA TYR A 106 6.64 -5.83 6.08
C TYR A 106 6.21 -4.38 6.10
N ALA A 107 6.57 -3.66 7.16
CA ALA A 107 6.32 -2.24 7.29
C ALA A 107 7.65 -1.51 7.47
N CYS A 108 7.80 -0.36 6.82
CA CYS A 108 8.99 0.47 7.01
C CYS A 108 8.63 1.94 6.99
N ARG A 109 9.49 2.72 7.63
CA ARG A 109 9.48 4.17 7.53
C ARG A 109 10.58 4.58 6.58
N ILE A 110 10.25 5.46 5.64
CA ILE A 110 11.15 5.94 4.61
C ILE A 110 11.66 7.33 5.01
N ASP A 111 12.97 7.46 5.11
CA ASP A 111 13.62 8.78 5.23
C ASP A 111 13.84 9.30 3.81
N ILE A 112 12.90 10.13 3.36
CA ILE A 112 12.84 10.61 1.99
C ILE A 112 14.08 11.46 1.64
N GLU A 113 14.56 12.26 2.58
CA GLU A 113 15.67 13.16 2.35
C GLU A 113 17.00 12.43 2.16
N ASN A 114 17.20 11.34 2.89
CA ASN A 114 18.44 10.58 2.90
C ASN A 114 18.38 9.29 2.08
N ASN A 115 17.24 9.01 1.42
CA ASN A 115 17.02 7.79 0.65
C ASN A 115 17.31 6.51 1.45
N LYS A 116 16.87 6.51 2.71
CA LYS A 116 17.04 5.37 3.62
C LYS A 116 15.69 4.91 4.11
N TYR A 117 15.64 3.68 4.59
CA TYR A 117 14.45 3.18 5.24
C TYR A 117 14.82 2.31 6.43
N GLU A 118 13.89 2.19 7.36
CA GLU A 118 14.05 1.29 8.50
C GLU A 118 12.79 0.45 8.67
N PHE A 119 12.98 -0.81 9.01
CA PHE A 119 11.87 -1.71 9.31
C PHE A 119 11.23 -1.30 10.62
N LEU A 120 9.88 -1.38 10.64
CA LEU A 120 9.10 -1.16 11.85
C LEU A 120 8.73 -2.52 12.44
N HIS A 121 8.95 -2.65 13.72
CA HIS A 121 8.51 -3.83 14.46
C HIS A 121 7.10 -3.60 14.96
N VAL A 122 6.23 -4.55 14.65
CA VAL A 122 4.83 -4.49 15.06
C VAL A 122 4.63 -5.35 16.31
#